data_d3236e1eba99f3634495933f031059fb
#
_entry.id   d3236e1eba99f3634495933f031059fb
#
_cell.length_a   1.000
_cell.length_b   1.000
_cell.length_c   1.000
_cell.angle_alpha   90.00
_cell.angle_beta   90.00
_cell.angle_gamma   90.00
#
_symmetry.space_group_name_H-M   'P 1'
#
loop_
_entity.id
_entity.type
_entity.pdbx_description
1 polymer ?
#
loop_
_entity_poly.entity_id
_entity_poly.type
_entity_poly.pdbx_seq_one_letter_code
_entity_poly.pdbx_strand_id
1 'polypeptide(L)'
;MGIMKNIKSIIALFITALFAISLIAPANASRVYNPDTNKWENASERQSSSRRGSSVKKTIVEYKTKQREGTIIIETSERRLYLVLKNGKALKYGVGVGREGFTWAGTNRISRKAEWPGWTPPTAMRKRVPGLPAYMPGGIDNPLGARALYVGSTLYRLHATTEPWSIGQAVSSGCIRLTNDDVIDLYDRVKVGAKIIVRR
;
A
#
# COMPACT_ATOMS: atom_id res chain seq x y z
N MET A 1 -69.53 52.96 43.70
CA MET A 1 -70.03 51.93 42.77
C MET A 1 -69.05 51.93 41.59
N GLY A 2 -67.99 51.22 41.63
CA GLY A 2 -66.90 51.29 40.69
C GLY A 2 -66.44 49.87 40.26
N ILE A 3 -66.33 49.67 39.01
CA ILE A 3 -65.99 48.40 38.39
C ILE A 3 -64.50 48.35 38.19
N MET A 4 -63.83 47.43 38.90
CA MET A 4 -62.42 47.09 38.67
C MET A 4 -62.32 46.24 37.43
N LYS A 5 -61.61 46.72 36.42
CA LYS A 5 -61.21 45.92 35.26
C LYS A 5 -59.81 45.39 35.47
N ASN A 6 -59.69 44.04 35.55
CA ASN A 6 -58.44 43.32 35.56
C ASN A 6 -57.78 43.36 34.18
N ILE A 7 -56.58 43.92 34.08
CA ILE A 7 -55.70 43.78 32.92
C ILE A 7 -54.73 42.65 33.21
N LYS A 8 -54.99 41.50 32.57
CA LYS A 8 -54.02 40.40 32.56
C LYS A 8 -52.89 40.70 31.55
N SER A 9 -51.70 41.03 32.04
CA SER A 9 -50.50 41.10 31.23
C SER A 9 -50.13 39.74 30.69
N ILE A 10 -50.22 39.57 29.38
CA ILE A 10 -49.68 38.41 28.68
C ILE A 10 -48.19 38.68 28.43
N ILE A 11 -47.31 38.01 29.22
CA ILE A 11 -45.90 37.99 28.95
C ILE A 11 -45.65 36.98 27.86
N ALA A 12 -45.40 37.42 26.65
CA ALA A 12 -44.97 36.56 25.55
C ALA A 12 -43.47 36.23 25.77
N LEU A 13 -43.21 35.01 26.10
CA LEU A 13 -41.85 34.47 26.22
C LEU A 13 -41.33 34.19 24.81
N PHE A 14 -40.50 35.07 24.26
CA PHE A 14 -39.73 34.79 23.05
C PHE A 14 -38.56 33.84 23.41
N ILE A 15 -38.74 32.56 23.14
CA ILE A 15 -37.64 31.58 23.15
C ILE A 15 -36.87 31.77 21.85
N THR A 16 -35.81 32.53 21.88
CA THR A 16 -34.81 32.58 20.82
C THR A 16 -33.99 31.29 20.85
N ALA A 17 -34.35 30.30 20.02
CA ALA A 17 -33.53 29.13 19.77
C ALA A 17 -32.24 29.60 19.04
N LEU A 18 -31.14 29.76 19.80
CA LEU A 18 -29.81 29.91 19.22
C LEU A 18 -29.44 28.56 18.55
N PHE A 19 -29.64 28.49 17.25
CA PHE A 19 -29.03 27.41 16.44
C PHE A 19 -27.52 27.64 16.44
N ALA A 20 -26.81 26.97 17.32
CA ALA A 20 -25.37 26.87 17.26
C ALA A 20 -25.01 26.10 15.98
N ILE A 21 -24.74 26.81 14.88
CA ILE A 21 -24.11 26.24 13.71
C ILE A 21 -22.70 25.88 14.16
N SER A 22 -22.50 24.64 14.59
CA SER A 22 -21.19 24.06 14.75
C SER A 22 -20.53 24.06 13.37
N LEU A 23 -19.68 25.04 13.14
CA LEU A 23 -18.71 25.00 12.06
C LEU A 23 -17.83 23.76 12.30
N ILE A 24 -18.25 22.64 11.71
CA ILE A 24 -17.39 21.46 11.59
C ILE A 24 -16.24 21.94 10.71
N ALA A 25 -15.14 22.37 11.34
CA ALA A 25 -13.90 22.60 10.63
C ALA A 25 -13.62 21.32 9.83
N PRO A 26 -13.31 21.42 8.53
CA PRO A 26 -12.96 20.23 7.77
C PRO A 26 -11.82 19.56 8.51
N ALA A 27 -12.03 18.32 8.95
CA ALA A 27 -10.98 17.50 9.53
C ALA A 27 -9.80 17.63 8.57
N ASN A 28 -8.66 18.14 9.06
CA ASN A 28 -7.45 18.25 8.27
C ASN A 28 -7.21 16.89 7.64
N ALA A 29 -7.57 16.74 6.38
CA ALA A 29 -7.40 15.50 5.66
C ALA A 29 -5.90 15.18 5.70
N SER A 30 -5.52 14.20 6.53
CA SER A 30 -4.13 13.80 6.66
C SER A 30 -3.63 13.40 5.27
N ARG A 31 -2.58 14.08 4.80
CA ARG A 31 -1.98 13.79 3.50
C ARG A 31 -1.00 12.63 3.65
N VAL A 32 -1.14 11.66 2.79
CA VAL A 32 -0.25 10.48 2.72
C VAL A 32 0.56 10.57 1.43
N TYR A 33 1.87 10.35 1.55
CA TYR A 33 2.73 10.34 0.36
C TYR A 33 2.52 9.08 -0.44
N ASN A 34 2.26 9.25 -1.74
CA ASN A 34 2.18 8.17 -2.71
C ASN A 34 3.52 8.05 -3.45
N PRO A 35 4.33 7.01 -3.18
CA PRO A 35 5.64 6.84 -3.81
C PRO A 35 5.55 6.48 -5.31
N ASP A 36 4.37 6.15 -5.83
CA ASP A 36 4.15 5.77 -7.21
C ASP A 36 3.95 6.98 -8.10
N THR A 37 3.06 7.85 -7.65
CA THR A 37 2.77 9.11 -8.34
C THR A 37 3.75 10.21 -7.97
N ASN A 38 4.60 10.00 -6.93
CA ASN A 38 5.43 11.01 -6.28
C ASN A 38 4.61 12.22 -5.78
N LYS A 39 3.40 12.00 -5.30
CA LYS A 39 2.48 13.06 -4.85
C LYS A 39 2.00 12.82 -3.43
N TRP A 40 1.62 13.92 -2.78
CA TRP A 40 0.86 13.89 -1.54
C TRP A 40 -0.63 13.80 -1.88
N GLU A 41 -1.30 12.77 -1.41
CA GLU A 41 -2.72 12.49 -1.63
C GLU A 41 -3.49 12.59 -0.32
N ASN A 42 -4.79 12.82 -0.39
CA ASN A 42 -5.65 12.80 0.79
C ASN A 42 -5.83 11.36 1.28
N ALA A 43 -5.68 11.13 2.57
CA ALA A 43 -5.84 9.78 3.15
C ALA A 43 -7.23 9.18 2.87
N SER A 44 -8.27 10.00 2.84
CA SER A 44 -9.64 9.57 2.51
C SER A 44 -9.78 9.09 1.05
N GLU A 45 -9.17 9.80 0.09
CA GLU A 45 -9.15 9.41 -1.32
C GLU A 45 -8.36 8.10 -1.50
N ARG A 46 -7.23 7.98 -0.80
CA ARG A 46 -6.43 6.76 -0.80
C ARG A 46 -7.19 5.57 -0.21
N GLN A 47 -7.93 5.77 0.87
CA GLN A 47 -8.74 4.72 1.48
C GLN A 47 -9.89 4.29 0.57
N SER A 48 -10.53 5.20 -0.15
CA SER A 48 -11.58 4.87 -1.12
C SER A 48 -11.01 4.10 -2.33
N SER A 49 -9.82 4.46 -2.80
CA SER A 49 -9.14 3.75 -3.88
C SER A 49 -8.58 2.40 -3.45
N SER A 50 -8.13 2.23 -2.20
CA SER A 50 -7.64 0.95 -1.67
C SER A 50 -8.72 -0.15 -1.63
N ARG A 51 -10.00 0.21 -1.64
CA ARG A 51 -11.12 -0.74 -1.79
C ARG A 51 -11.18 -1.38 -3.18
N ARG A 52 -10.53 -0.83 -4.19
CA ARG A 52 -10.36 -1.49 -5.49
C ARG A 52 -9.26 -2.54 -5.37
N GLY A 53 -9.66 -3.80 -5.29
CA GLY A 53 -8.73 -4.93 -5.25
C GLY A 53 -7.89 -5.05 -6.52
N SER A 54 -6.90 -5.93 -6.49
CA SER A 54 -6.16 -6.34 -7.69
C SER A 54 -7.08 -7.11 -8.64
N SER A 55 -6.97 -6.82 -9.93
CA SER A 55 -7.62 -7.60 -11.00
C SER A 55 -6.92 -8.95 -11.22
N VAL A 56 -5.73 -9.15 -10.68
CA VAL A 56 -4.93 -10.36 -10.87
C VAL A 56 -5.01 -11.24 -9.64
N LYS A 57 -5.69 -12.37 -9.77
CA LYS A 57 -5.85 -13.34 -8.69
C LYS A 57 -4.67 -14.31 -8.64
N LYS A 58 -4.29 -14.68 -7.42
CA LYS A 58 -3.33 -15.76 -7.14
C LYS A 58 -3.90 -17.09 -7.62
N THR A 59 -3.09 -17.88 -8.36
CA THR A 59 -3.49 -19.20 -8.90
C THR A 59 -2.29 -20.17 -8.94
N ILE A 60 -2.56 -21.48 -8.81
CA ILE A 60 -1.58 -22.51 -9.10
C ILE A 60 -1.62 -22.79 -10.60
N VAL A 61 -0.43 -22.86 -11.20
CA VAL A 61 -0.25 -23.11 -12.64
C VAL A 61 0.78 -24.19 -12.89
N GLU A 62 0.71 -24.87 -14.03
CA GLU A 62 1.82 -25.69 -14.53
C GLU A 62 3.00 -24.76 -14.88
N TYR A 63 4.17 -25.11 -14.38
CA TYR A 63 5.36 -24.27 -14.55
C TYR A 63 6.62 -25.14 -14.67
N LYS A 64 6.98 -25.50 -15.90
CA LYS A 64 8.15 -26.30 -16.19
C LYS A 64 9.43 -25.48 -16.00
N THR A 65 10.23 -25.81 -15.01
CA THR A 65 11.49 -25.15 -14.70
C THR A 65 12.50 -26.11 -14.10
N LYS A 66 13.80 -25.83 -14.28
CA LYS A 66 14.90 -26.54 -13.59
C LYS A 66 15.21 -25.95 -12.20
N GLN A 67 14.49 -24.92 -11.78
CA GLN A 67 14.69 -24.31 -10.46
C GLN A 67 14.07 -25.18 -9.36
N ARG A 68 14.71 -25.18 -8.18
CA ARG A 68 14.24 -25.93 -7.01
C ARG A 68 12.97 -25.30 -6.44
N GLU A 69 12.16 -26.11 -5.79
CA GLU A 69 11.04 -25.65 -4.97
C GLU A 69 11.48 -24.52 -4.01
N GLY A 70 10.61 -23.53 -3.81
CA GLY A 70 10.86 -22.35 -3.01
C GLY A 70 11.65 -21.25 -3.74
N THR A 71 12.05 -21.46 -5.01
CA THR A 71 12.66 -20.41 -5.83
C THR A 71 11.56 -19.42 -6.26
N ILE A 72 11.84 -18.14 -6.13
CA ILE A 72 10.99 -17.06 -6.64
C ILE A 72 11.48 -16.70 -8.04
N ILE A 73 10.59 -16.66 -9.02
CA ILE A 73 10.89 -16.20 -10.39
C ILE A 73 9.95 -15.04 -10.69
N ILE A 74 10.49 -13.92 -11.11
CA ILE A 74 9.72 -12.73 -11.48
C ILE A 74 9.95 -12.47 -12.97
N GLU A 75 8.87 -12.52 -13.73
CA GLU A 75 8.83 -12.15 -15.15
C GLU A 75 8.26 -10.73 -15.21
N THR A 76 9.16 -9.73 -15.38
CA THR A 76 8.75 -8.32 -15.29
C THR A 76 7.91 -7.89 -16.48
N SER A 77 8.15 -8.45 -17.66
CA SER A 77 7.34 -8.21 -18.87
C SER A 77 5.89 -8.70 -18.70
N GLU A 78 5.71 -9.84 -18.00
CA GLU A 78 4.38 -10.39 -17.70
C GLU A 78 3.72 -9.71 -16.49
N ARG A 79 4.53 -9.05 -15.64
CA ARG A 79 4.12 -8.53 -14.32
C ARG A 79 3.58 -9.64 -13.42
N ARG A 80 4.31 -10.75 -13.38
CA ARG A 80 3.98 -11.95 -12.60
C ARG A 80 5.17 -12.40 -11.77
N LEU A 81 4.85 -12.98 -10.62
CA LEU A 81 5.76 -13.69 -9.74
C LEU A 81 5.31 -15.16 -9.69
N TYR A 82 6.25 -16.06 -9.81
CA TYR A 82 6.07 -17.50 -9.72
C TYR A 82 6.89 -18.04 -8.54
N LEU A 83 6.21 -18.54 -7.52
CA LEU A 83 6.86 -19.33 -6.46
C LEU A 83 6.85 -20.79 -6.90
N VAL A 84 8.02 -21.33 -7.18
CA VAL A 84 8.18 -22.71 -7.66
C VAL A 84 7.74 -23.69 -6.57
N LEU A 85 6.83 -24.59 -6.94
CA LEU A 85 6.31 -25.67 -6.13
C LEU A 85 6.84 -27.02 -6.63
N LYS A 86 6.49 -28.11 -5.93
CA LYS A 86 6.72 -29.48 -6.38
C LYS A 86 5.94 -29.80 -7.65
N ASN A 87 6.30 -30.90 -8.30
CA ASN A 87 5.57 -31.54 -9.40
C ASN A 87 5.33 -30.61 -10.61
N GLY A 88 6.32 -29.78 -10.95
CA GLY A 88 6.23 -28.93 -12.15
C GLY A 88 5.19 -27.82 -12.05
N LYS A 89 4.83 -27.40 -10.85
CA LYS A 89 3.85 -26.33 -10.59
C LYS A 89 4.49 -25.09 -10.02
N ALA A 90 3.79 -23.97 -10.09
CA ALA A 90 4.12 -22.75 -9.38
C ALA A 90 2.84 -22.05 -8.88
N LEU A 91 2.99 -21.34 -7.78
CA LEU A 91 1.98 -20.39 -7.34
C LEU A 91 2.27 -19.05 -8.02
N LYS A 92 1.35 -18.63 -8.87
CA LYS A 92 1.44 -17.40 -9.66
C LYS A 92 0.73 -16.26 -8.94
N TYR A 93 1.44 -15.15 -8.74
CA TYR A 93 0.93 -13.90 -8.16
C TYR A 93 0.97 -12.80 -9.21
N GLY A 94 0.05 -11.84 -9.11
CA GLY A 94 0.17 -10.56 -9.77
C GLY A 94 1.17 -9.67 -9.05
N VAL A 95 2.00 -8.94 -9.80
CA VAL A 95 2.95 -7.99 -9.20
C VAL A 95 2.94 -6.65 -9.92
N GLY A 96 3.17 -5.56 -9.16
CA GLY A 96 3.61 -4.30 -9.71
C GLY A 96 5.14 -4.31 -9.83
N VAL A 97 5.68 -3.79 -10.91
CA VAL A 97 7.13 -3.79 -11.20
C VAL A 97 7.67 -2.38 -11.41
N GLY A 98 8.98 -2.24 -11.52
CA GLY A 98 9.63 -0.97 -11.85
C GLY A 98 9.13 -0.40 -13.17
N ARG A 99 8.87 0.92 -13.22
CA ARG A 99 8.64 1.64 -14.46
C ARG A 99 9.90 1.62 -15.32
N GLU A 100 9.79 2.01 -16.57
CA GLU A 100 10.91 2.12 -17.49
C GLU A 100 12.10 2.88 -16.85
N GLY A 101 13.32 2.38 -17.05
CA GLY A 101 14.55 2.89 -16.41
C GLY A 101 14.75 2.44 -14.95
N PHE A 102 13.77 1.80 -14.31
CA PHE A 102 13.86 1.29 -12.94
C PHE A 102 13.71 -0.24 -12.85
N THR A 103 13.68 -0.93 -13.98
CA THR A 103 13.66 -2.40 -14.01
C THR A 103 15.06 -2.96 -13.84
N TRP A 104 15.18 -4.03 -13.07
CA TRP A 104 16.41 -4.78 -12.92
C TRP A 104 16.18 -6.25 -13.27
N ALA A 105 17.23 -6.95 -13.59
CA ALA A 105 17.23 -8.39 -13.84
C ALA A 105 18.44 -9.03 -13.19
N GLY A 106 18.34 -10.32 -12.90
CA GLY A 106 19.44 -11.09 -12.32
C GLY A 106 18.98 -12.08 -11.25
N THR A 107 19.96 -12.70 -10.62
CA THR A 107 19.75 -13.70 -9.57
C THR A 107 20.30 -13.18 -8.25
N ASN A 108 19.53 -13.38 -7.18
CA ASN A 108 19.90 -13.00 -5.83
C ASN A 108 19.25 -13.97 -4.81
N ARG A 109 19.28 -13.61 -3.53
CA ARG A 109 18.62 -14.34 -2.45
C ARG A 109 17.82 -13.39 -1.57
N ILE A 110 16.78 -13.91 -0.94
CA ILE A 110 16.08 -13.19 0.13
C ILE A 110 17.02 -13.14 1.34
N SER A 111 17.47 -11.95 1.69
CA SER A 111 18.44 -11.73 2.78
C SER A 111 17.78 -11.50 4.13
N ARG A 112 16.57 -10.95 4.14
CA ARG A 112 15.82 -10.64 5.36
C ARG A 112 14.32 -10.59 5.07
N LYS A 113 13.53 -10.84 6.11
CA LYS A 113 12.08 -10.69 6.10
C LYS A 113 11.68 -9.76 7.25
N ALA A 114 10.64 -8.97 7.07
CA ALA A 114 10.11 -8.10 8.12
C ALA A 114 8.58 -7.98 8.03
N GLU A 115 7.97 -7.98 9.20
CA GLU A 115 6.56 -7.64 9.41
C GLU A 115 6.43 -6.15 9.69
N TRP A 116 5.43 -5.50 9.12
CA TRP A 116 5.19 -4.08 9.26
C TRP A 116 6.50 -3.26 9.24
N PRO A 117 7.28 -3.35 8.14
CA PRO A 117 8.61 -2.75 8.09
C PRO A 117 8.54 -1.23 8.16
N GLY A 118 9.43 -0.61 8.93
CA GLY A 118 9.68 0.81 8.79
C GLY A 118 10.33 1.13 7.43
N TRP A 119 10.12 2.34 6.95
CA TRP A 119 10.64 2.80 5.67
C TRP A 119 11.48 4.06 5.80
N THR A 120 12.72 3.97 5.34
CA THR A 120 13.59 5.13 5.12
C THR A 120 13.60 5.44 3.63
N PRO A 121 12.98 6.53 3.19
CA PRO A 121 13.01 6.93 1.80
C PRO A 121 14.44 7.15 1.32
N PRO A 122 14.82 6.69 0.11
CA PRO A 122 16.13 6.95 -0.45
C PRO A 122 16.43 8.44 -0.51
N THR A 123 17.69 8.83 -0.26
CA THR A 123 18.12 10.25 -0.25
C THR A 123 17.74 10.97 -1.54
N ALA A 124 17.93 10.31 -2.69
CA ALA A 124 17.53 10.86 -3.99
C ALA A 124 16.02 11.13 -4.08
N MET A 125 15.18 10.31 -3.44
CA MET A 125 13.72 10.52 -3.40
C MET A 125 13.38 11.71 -2.50
N ARG A 126 13.98 11.82 -1.31
CA ARG A 126 13.78 12.96 -0.41
C ARG A 126 14.18 14.29 -1.03
N LYS A 127 15.26 14.30 -1.85
CA LYS A 127 15.66 15.50 -2.60
C LYS A 127 14.62 15.93 -3.65
N ARG A 128 13.92 14.96 -4.28
CA ARG A 128 12.90 15.25 -5.29
C ARG A 128 11.54 15.60 -4.72
N VAL A 129 11.27 15.21 -3.48
CA VAL A 129 9.96 15.32 -2.85
C VAL A 129 10.10 16.07 -1.54
N PRO A 130 9.92 17.40 -1.54
CA PRO A 130 9.93 18.20 -0.32
C PRO A 130 8.89 17.72 0.68
N GLY A 131 9.25 17.70 1.96
CA GLY A 131 8.35 17.28 3.05
C GLY A 131 8.28 15.76 3.26
N LEU A 132 8.96 14.94 2.45
CA LEU A 132 9.03 13.50 2.70
C LEU A 132 9.83 13.23 3.97
N PRO A 133 9.28 12.50 4.97
CA PRO A 133 9.95 12.27 6.24
C PRO A 133 11.25 11.48 6.04
N ALA A 134 12.20 11.69 6.95
CA ALA A 134 13.43 10.91 6.95
C ALA A 134 13.20 9.43 7.22
N TYR A 135 12.17 9.11 7.99
CA TYR A 135 11.77 7.77 8.35
C TYR A 135 10.24 7.70 8.57
N MET A 136 9.62 6.60 8.15
CA MET A 136 8.23 6.26 8.43
C MET A 136 8.20 4.95 9.23
N PRO A 137 7.59 4.92 10.41
CA PRO A 137 7.41 3.68 11.18
C PRO A 137 6.54 2.69 10.41
N GLY A 138 6.62 1.41 10.76
CA GLY A 138 5.72 0.39 10.23
C GLY A 138 4.28 0.67 10.64
N GLY A 139 3.34 0.40 9.74
CA GLY A 139 1.92 0.65 9.98
C GLY A 139 1.11 0.68 8.69
N ILE A 140 -0.18 0.90 8.85
CA ILE A 140 -1.15 0.89 7.73
C ILE A 140 -0.88 2.00 6.70
N ASP A 141 -0.31 3.12 7.13
CA ASP A 141 0.01 4.26 6.26
C ASP A 141 1.41 4.14 5.62
N ASN A 142 2.19 3.11 6.01
CA ASN A 142 3.52 2.90 5.46
C ASN A 142 3.41 2.29 4.04
N PRO A 143 4.07 2.85 3.03
CA PRO A 143 3.98 2.35 1.65
C PRO A 143 4.52 0.92 1.45
N LEU A 144 5.26 0.37 2.40
CA LEU A 144 5.73 -1.01 2.34
C LEU A 144 4.67 -2.03 2.78
N GLY A 145 3.60 -1.56 3.45
CA GLY A 145 2.48 -2.39 3.91
C GLY A 145 2.86 -3.46 4.93
N ALA A 146 2.12 -4.56 4.93
CA ALA A 146 2.16 -5.55 6.02
C ALA A 146 3.45 -6.37 6.09
N ARG A 147 4.10 -6.65 4.95
CA ARG A 147 5.31 -7.53 4.87
C ARG A 147 6.31 -7.02 3.85
N ALA A 148 7.59 -7.27 4.12
CA ALA A 148 8.66 -7.11 3.14
C ALA A 148 9.66 -8.26 3.16
N LEU A 149 10.12 -8.67 1.96
CA LEU A 149 11.21 -9.60 1.73
C LEU A 149 12.33 -8.81 1.01
N TYR A 150 13.49 -8.73 1.62
CA TYR A 150 14.62 -7.95 1.12
C TYR A 150 15.51 -8.79 0.21
N VAL A 151 16.03 -8.18 -0.84
CA VAL A 151 16.79 -8.86 -1.89
C VAL A 151 18.28 -8.56 -1.75
N GLY A 152 19.02 -9.53 -1.24
CA GLY A 152 20.47 -9.41 -1.03
C GLY A 152 20.88 -8.17 -0.24
N SER A 153 21.95 -7.51 -0.69
CA SER A 153 22.43 -6.21 -0.17
C SER A 153 21.87 -5.02 -0.95
N THR A 154 20.89 -5.24 -1.82
CA THR A 154 20.30 -4.21 -2.68
C THR A 154 19.27 -3.36 -1.94
N LEU A 155 18.83 -2.29 -2.56
CA LEU A 155 17.67 -1.51 -2.11
C LEU A 155 16.33 -2.14 -2.53
N TYR A 156 16.35 -3.21 -3.33
CA TYR A 156 15.14 -3.86 -3.83
C TYR A 156 14.51 -4.77 -2.79
N ARG A 157 13.21 -4.85 -2.84
CA ARG A 157 12.40 -5.70 -1.98
C ARG A 157 11.10 -6.10 -2.66
N LEU A 158 10.54 -7.21 -2.20
CA LEU A 158 9.15 -7.55 -2.45
C LEU A 158 8.36 -7.07 -1.25
N HIS A 159 7.31 -6.29 -1.45
CA HIS A 159 6.55 -5.71 -0.34
C HIS A 159 5.08 -5.53 -0.72
N ALA A 160 4.24 -5.28 0.27
CA ALA A 160 2.86 -4.95 0.01
C ALA A 160 2.72 -3.58 -0.67
N THR A 161 1.51 -3.27 -1.08
CA THR A 161 1.15 -1.94 -1.55
C THR A 161 -0.13 -1.48 -0.88
N THR A 162 -0.23 -0.19 -0.64
CA THR A 162 -1.49 0.47 -0.28
C THR A 162 -2.36 0.76 -1.51
N GLU A 163 -1.88 0.38 -2.70
CA GLU A 163 -2.52 0.59 -4.01
C GLU A 163 -2.71 -0.74 -4.75
N PRO A 164 -3.61 -1.62 -4.29
CA PRO A 164 -3.79 -2.95 -4.88
C PRO A 164 -4.22 -2.92 -6.35
N TRP A 165 -4.84 -1.84 -6.82
CA TRP A 165 -5.18 -1.64 -8.23
C TRP A 165 -3.95 -1.44 -9.14
N SER A 166 -2.77 -1.09 -8.56
CA SER A 166 -1.51 -0.93 -9.29
C SER A 166 -0.82 -2.26 -9.60
N ILE A 167 -1.31 -3.37 -9.05
CA ILE A 167 -0.81 -4.71 -9.37
C ILE A 167 -1.12 -5.04 -10.84
N GLY A 168 -0.11 -5.52 -11.54
CA GLY A 168 -0.17 -5.74 -12.99
C GLY A 168 0.35 -4.54 -13.79
N GLN A 169 0.86 -3.49 -13.12
CA GLN A 169 1.38 -2.29 -13.77
C GLN A 169 2.88 -2.10 -13.53
N ALA A 170 3.52 -1.26 -14.34
CA ALA A 170 4.93 -0.89 -14.23
C ALA A 170 5.03 0.55 -13.69
N VAL A 171 4.94 0.70 -12.35
CA VAL A 171 4.81 2.02 -11.70
C VAL A 171 5.84 2.25 -10.60
N SER A 172 6.53 1.22 -10.12
CA SER A 172 7.43 1.35 -8.97
C SER A 172 8.79 1.94 -9.34
N SER A 173 9.57 2.28 -8.33
CA SER A 173 10.99 2.65 -8.47
C SER A 173 11.95 1.44 -8.35
N GLY A 174 11.52 0.27 -8.82
CA GLY A 174 12.32 -0.96 -8.90
C GLY A 174 11.94 -2.05 -7.88
N CYS A 175 11.21 -1.74 -6.83
CA CYS A 175 10.67 -2.74 -5.92
C CYS A 175 9.53 -3.53 -6.58
N ILE A 176 9.33 -4.75 -6.13
CA ILE A 176 8.25 -5.62 -6.59
C ILE A 176 7.10 -5.52 -5.58
N ARG A 177 5.93 -5.14 -6.05
CA ARG A 177 4.76 -4.93 -5.22
C ARG A 177 3.77 -6.06 -5.36
N LEU A 178 3.16 -6.41 -4.25
CA LEU A 178 2.06 -7.37 -4.16
C LEU A 178 0.88 -6.72 -3.42
N THR A 179 -0.28 -7.36 -3.45
CA THR A 179 -1.34 -7.03 -2.49
C THR A 179 -0.88 -7.41 -1.08
N ASN A 180 -1.53 -6.87 -0.03
CA ASN A 180 -1.23 -7.29 1.34
C ASN A 180 -1.44 -8.79 1.54
N ASP A 181 -2.53 -9.35 1.03
CA ASP A 181 -2.85 -10.78 1.16
C ASP A 181 -1.83 -11.66 0.45
N ASP A 182 -1.40 -11.26 -0.76
CA ASP A 182 -0.43 -12.03 -1.54
C ASP A 182 0.98 -11.98 -0.94
N VAL A 183 1.40 -10.84 -0.41
CA VAL A 183 2.73 -10.75 0.22
C VAL A 183 2.76 -11.47 1.56
N ILE A 184 1.67 -11.50 2.31
CA ILE A 184 1.56 -12.30 3.55
C ILE A 184 1.70 -13.78 3.20
N ASP A 185 0.93 -14.28 2.24
CA ASP A 185 1.00 -15.68 1.78
C ASP A 185 2.40 -16.03 1.25
N LEU A 186 3.02 -15.16 0.45
CA LEU A 186 4.39 -15.36 -0.04
C LEU A 186 5.42 -15.35 1.11
N TYR A 187 5.25 -14.43 2.06
CA TYR A 187 6.12 -14.30 3.24
C TYR A 187 6.12 -15.59 4.06
N ASP A 188 4.97 -16.18 4.31
CA ASP A 188 4.85 -17.40 5.12
C ASP A 188 5.49 -18.60 4.43
N ARG A 189 5.46 -18.67 3.09
CA ARG A 189 6.04 -19.76 2.29
C ARG A 189 7.53 -19.63 2.07
N VAL A 190 8.05 -18.43 1.99
CA VAL A 190 9.45 -18.16 1.60
C VAL A 190 10.35 -18.07 2.82
N LYS A 191 11.47 -18.76 2.80
CA LYS A 191 12.52 -18.71 3.84
C LYS A 191 13.59 -17.68 3.47
N VAL A 192 14.27 -17.12 4.47
CA VAL A 192 15.52 -16.38 4.28
C VAL A 192 16.53 -17.32 3.59
N GLY A 193 17.30 -16.81 2.63
CA GLY A 193 18.17 -17.60 1.77
C GLY A 193 17.50 -18.11 0.49
N ALA A 194 16.18 -18.02 0.35
CA ALA A 194 15.48 -18.44 -0.86
C ALA A 194 16.03 -17.71 -2.10
N LYS A 195 16.21 -18.45 -3.19
CA LYS A 195 16.69 -17.90 -4.46
C LYS A 195 15.59 -17.03 -5.10
N ILE A 196 15.98 -15.90 -5.61
CA ILE A 196 15.13 -15.02 -6.41
C ILE A 196 15.79 -14.77 -7.77
N ILE A 197 15.04 -14.92 -8.83
CA ILE A 197 15.45 -14.67 -10.22
C ILE A 197 14.48 -13.66 -10.79
N VAL A 198 15.00 -12.55 -11.31
CA VAL A 198 14.22 -11.53 -11.99
C VAL A 198 14.62 -11.51 -13.45
N ARG A 199 13.64 -11.60 -14.33
CA ARG A 199 13.79 -11.61 -15.78
C ARG A 199 13.02 -10.45 -16.40
N ARG A 200 13.46 -10.03 -17.55
CA ARG A 200 12.80 -8.99 -18.38
C ARG A 200 11.90 -9.63 -19.39
#